data_3078139e440856e03a169b7b3c734a10
#
_entry.id   3078139e440856e03a169b7b3c734a10
#
_cell.length_a   1.000
_cell.length_b   1.000
_cell.length_c   1.000
_cell.angle_alpha   90.00
_cell.angle_beta   90.00
_cell.angle_gamma   90.00
#
_symmetry.space_group_name_H-M   'P 1'
#
loop_
_entity.id
_entity.type
_entity.pdbx_description
1 polymer ?
#
loop_
_entity_poly.entity_id
_entity_poly.type
_entity_poly.pdbx_seq_one_letter_code
_entity_poly.pdbx_strand_id
1 'polypeptide(L)'
;MCSSDLSVSIGTTFKEELNKSGVIFCSISEAVEEYPELIEKYLGSVVPIGDNYFSALNSAVFTDGSFCYIPQDTICPLDLSTYFRINDQKSGQFERTLIISEKNSQVNYLEGCTAPQYDTNQLHAAVVELIALENATIKYSTDRKSVV
;
A
#
# COMPACT_ATOMS: atom_id res chain seq x y z
N MET A 1 2.50 19.46 13.74
CA MET A 1 3.78 18.95 13.26
C MET A 1 3.63 17.45 13.19
N CYS A 2 3.25 16.92 12.02
CA CYS A 2 3.12 15.48 11.80
C CYS A 2 4.53 14.97 11.53
N SER A 3 5.14 14.28 12.50
CA SER A 3 6.41 13.59 12.28
C SER A 3 6.09 12.30 11.56
N SER A 4 6.25 12.31 10.26
CA SER A 4 6.13 11.13 9.42
C SER A 4 7.42 10.34 9.45
N ASP A 5 7.68 9.60 10.52
CA ASP A 5 8.63 8.48 10.48
C ASP A 5 7.95 7.22 9.93
N LEU A 6 7.25 7.36 8.83
CA LEU A 6 6.96 6.27 7.92
C LEU A 6 8.16 6.13 6.98
N SER A 7 9.27 5.66 7.51
CA SER A 7 10.32 5.12 6.66
C SER A 7 9.82 3.80 6.09
N VAL A 8 9.01 3.86 5.04
CA VAL A 8 8.73 2.71 4.19
C VAL A 8 10.03 2.41 3.44
N SER A 9 10.94 1.73 4.10
CA SER A 9 12.06 1.10 3.42
C SER A 9 11.50 -0.11 2.68
N ILE A 10 10.88 0.12 1.54
CA ILE A 10 10.50 -0.94 0.62
C ILE A 10 11.80 -1.54 0.13
N GLY A 11 12.04 -2.77 0.57
CA GLY A 11 13.34 -3.41 0.51
C GLY A 11 13.98 -3.36 -0.86
N THR A 12 15.07 -2.64 -0.93
CA THR A 12 15.93 -2.47 -2.09
C THR A 12 16.61 -3.76 -2.54
N THR A 13 16.53 -4.84 -1.76
CA THR A 13 17.27 -6.08 -2.02
C THR A 13 16.87 -6.78 -3.32
N PHE A 14 15.64 -6.60 -3.79
CA PHE A 14 15.11 -7.23 -5.00
C PHE A 14 14.62 -6.24 -6.06
N LYS A 15 14.91 -4.96 -5.93
CA LYS A 15 14.47 -3.92 -6.87
C LYS A 15 14.93 -4.20 -8.31
N GLU A 16 16.15 -4.72 -8.49
CA GLU A 16 16.67 -5.07 -9.82
C GLU A 16 15.92 -6.24 -10.46
N GLU A 17 15.51 -7.24 -9.68
CA GLU A 17 14.77 -8.40 -10.18
C GLU A 17 13.34 -8.01 -10.58
N LEU A 18 12.68 -7.20 -9.77
CA LEU A 18 11.37 -6.63 -10.08
C LEU A 18 11.43 -5.74 -11.33
N ASN A 19 12.43 -4.87 -11.43
CA ASN A 19 12.61 -4.00 -12.58
C ASN A 19 12.82 -4.77 -13.90
N LYS A 20 13.51 -5.91 -13.87
CA LYS A 20 13.68 -6.77 -15.06
C LYS A 20 12.37 -7.33 -15.60
N SER A 21 11.39 -7.56 -14.72
CA SER A 21 10.04 -7.99 -15.10
C SER A 21 9.08 -6.84 -15.33
N GLY A 22 9.53 -5.59 -15.19
CA GLY A 22 8.71 -4.39 -15.31
C GLY A 22 7.76 -4.16 -14.14
N VAL A 23 7.89 -4.93 -13.06
CA VAL A 23 7.09 -4.77 -11.84
C VAL A 23 7.56 -3.53 -11.09
N ILE A 24 6.62 -2.64 -10.76
CA ILE A 24 6.88 -1.46 -9.94
C ILE A 24 6.42 -1.77 -8.51
N PHE A 25 7.30 -1.57 -7.54
CA PHE A 25 6.99 -1.69 -6.13
C PHE A 25 7.74 -0.62 -5.35
N CYS A 26 7.01 0.36 -4.84
CA CYS A 26 7.56 1.56 -4.19
C CYS A 26 6.55 2.17 -3.21
N SER A 27 6.92 3.27 -2.55
CA SER A 27 5.96 4.07 -1.78
C SER A 27 5.00 4.84 -2.68
N ILE A 28 3.84 5.23 -2.16
CA ILE A 28 2.93 6.11 -2.91
C ILE A 28 3.60 7.47 -3.19
N SER A 29 4.38 7.99 -2.25
CA SER A 29 5.13 9.24 -2.44
C SER A 29 6.09 9.16 -3.63
N GLU A 30 6.87 8.07 -3.74
CA GLU A 30 7.75 7.80 -4.89
C GLU A 30 6.93 7.63 -6.18
N ALA A 31 5.79 6.92 -6.10
CA ALA A 31 4.93 6.69 -7.26
C ALA A 31 4.28 7.98 -7.81
N VAL A 32 3.94 8.94 -6.94
CA VAL A 32 3.42 10.26 -7.35
C VAL A 32 4.44 11.02 -8.18
N GLU A 33 5.73 10.88 -7.87
CA GLU A 33 6.82 11.56 -8.58
C GLU A 33 7.21 10.83 -9.87
N GLU A 34 7.34 9.51 -9.81
CA GLU A 34 7.90 8.71 -10.92
C GLU A 34 6.83 8.17 -11.88
N TYR A 35 5.59 7.96 -11.42
CA TYR A 35 4.50 7.35 -12.21
C TYR A 35 3.17 8.11 -12.04
N PRO A 36 3.13 9.44 -12.21
CA PRO A 36 1.96 10.27 -11.92
C PRO A 36 0.71 9.85 -12.71
N GLU A 37 0.88 9.36 -13.93
CA GLU A 37 -0.25 8.92 -14.78
C GLU A 37 -0.96 7.67 -14.23
N LEU A 38 -0.23 6.76 -13.56
CA LEU A 38 -0.83 5.60 -12.92
C LEU A 38 -1.57 6.01 -11.65
N ILE A 39 -0.98 6.90 -10.87
CA ILE A 39 -1.59 7.42 -9.65
C ILE A 39 -2.87 8.20 -9.98
N GLU A 40 -2.83 9.12 -10.94
CA GLU A 40 -4.00 9.90 -11.35
C GLU A 40 -5.15 9.02 -11.86
N LYS A 41 -4.82 7.95 -12.58
CA LYS A 41 -5.81 7.03 -13.13
C LYS A 41 -6.47 6.14 -12.10
N TYR A 42 -5.71 5.65 -11.13
CA TYR A 42 -6.15 4.53 -10.30
C TYR A 42 -6.36 4.86 -8.82
N LEU A 43 -5.64 5.83 -8.24
CA LEU A 43 -5.76 6.15 -6.83
C LEU A 43 -7.12 6.76 -6.51
N GLY A 44 -7.86 6.15 -5.58
CA GLY A 44 -9.21 6.58 -5.23
C GLY A 44 -10.30 6.15 -6.20
N SER A 45 -9.96 5.32 -7.19
CA SER A 45 -10.94 4.86 -8.21
C SER A 45 -11.85 3.75 -7.72
N VAL A 46 -11.40 2.95 -6.74
CA VAL A 46 -12.17 1.83 -6.16
C VAL A 46 -12.82 2.21 -4.85
N VAL A 47 -12.08 2.90 -3.99
CA VAL A 47 -12.61 3.41 -2.71
C VAL A 47 -12.73 4.93 -2.79
N PRO A 48 -13.89 5.45 -3.21
CA PRO A 48 -14.08 6.90 -3.35
C PRO A 48 -14.10 7.59 -1.98
N ILE A 49 -13.76 8.88 -1.97
CA ILE A 49 -13.73 9.72 -0.76
C ILE A 49 -15.07 9.67 0.00
N GLY A 50 -16.19 9.58 -0.72
CA GLY A 50 -17.54 9.58 -0.16
C GLY A 50 -18.07 8.22 0.31
N ASP A 51 -17.27 7.14 0.26
CA ASP A 51 -17.71 5.80 0.62
C ASP A 51 -18.16 5.71 2.09
N ASN A 52 -17.32 6.17 2.99
CA ASN A 52 -17.63 6.23 4.43
C ASN A 52 -16.73 7.25 5.14
N TYR A 53 -17.01 7.49 6.43
CA TYR A 53 -16.27 8.45 7.25
C TYR A 53 -14.75 8.17 7.30
N PHE A 54 -14.35 6.90 7.44
CA PHE A 54 -12.93 6.53 7.53
C PHE A 54 -12.22 6.65 6.18
N SER A 55 -12.90 6.37 5.07
CA SER A 55 -12.39 6.59 3.72
C SER A 55 -12.17 8.08 3.45
N ALA A 56 -13.12 8.93 3.86
CA ALA A 56 -12.99 10.38 3.75
C ALA A 56 -11.82 10.90 4.59
N LEU A 57 -11.71 10.45 5.84
CA LEU A 57 -10.63 10.83 6.74
C LEU A 57 -9.27 10.37 6.21
N ASN A 58 -9.15 9.09 5.80
CA ASN A 58 -7.93 8.57 5.20
C ASN A 58 -7.52 9.41 3.98
N SER A 59 -8.45 9.68 3.07
CA SER A 59 -8.17 10.47 1.86
C SER A 59 -7.70 11.90 2.14
N ALA A 60 -8.11 12.48 3.28
CA ALA A 60 -7.73 13.83 3.67
C ALA A 60 -6.35 13.90 4.34
N VAL A 61 -5.92 12.83 5.01
CA VAL A 61 -4.75 12.89 5.91
C VAL A 61 -3.70 11.79 5.70
N PHE A 62 -3.90 10.84 4.77
CA PHE A 62 -2.86 9.86 4.48
C PHE A 62 -1.61 10.58 3.94
N THR A 63 -0.45 10.16 4.37
CA THR A 63 0.82 10.78 3.99
C THR A 63 1.67 9.89 3.10
N ASP A 64 1.49 8.58 3.21
CA ASP A 64 2.20 7.60 2.41
C ASP A 64 1.46 6.24 2.42
N GLY A 65 2.05 5.28 1.74
CA GLY A 65 1.53 3.94 1.62
C GLY A 65 2.33 3.10 0.64
N SER A 66 1.72 2.04 0.16
CA SER A 66 2.37 1.11 -0.76
C SER A 66 1.75 1.17 -2.14
N PHE A 67 2.59 1.25 -3.15
CA PHE A 67 2.22 1.18 -4.56
C PHE A 67 2.83 -0.04 -5.24
N CYS A 68 1.98 -0.82 -5.90
CA CYS A 68 2.39 -2.00 -6.64
C CYS A 68 1.70 -2.04 -8.01
N TYR A 69 2.50 -2.15 -9.08
CA TYR A 69 2.01 -2.30 -10.44
C TYR A 69 2.65 -3.50 -11.12
N ILE A 70 1.81 -4.41 -11.60
CA ILE A 70 2.24 -5.62 -12.33
C ILE A 70 1.82 -5.44 -13.79
N PRO A 71 2.78 -5.37 -14.72
CA PRO A 71 2.48 -5.19 -16.14
C PRO A 71 1.77 -6.40 -16.73
N GLN A 72 1.14 -6.18 -17.88
CA GLN A 72 0.43 -7.19 -18.65
C GLN A 72 1.30 -8.43 -18.92
N ASP A 73 0.66 -9.61 -18.90
CA ASP A 73 1.28 -10.92 -19.19
C ASP A 73 2.47 -11.27 -18.26
N THR A 74 2.49 -10.71 -17.06
CA THR A 74 3.59 -10.86 -16.09
C THR A 74 3.14 -11.62 -14.84
N ILE A 75 3.87 -12.65 -14.46
CA ILE A 75 3.77 -13.26 -13.14
C ILE A 75 4.86 -12.63 -12.28
N CYS A 76 4.47 -11.97 -11.18
CA CYS A 76 5.43 -11.38 -10.28
C CYS A 76 6.41 -12.44 -9.77
N PRO A 77 7.73 -12.27 -9.95
CA PRO A 77 8.71 -13.31 -9.63
C PRO A 77 8.88 -13.53 -8.14
N LEU A 78 8.40 -12.61 -7.31
CA LEU A 78 8.56 -12.62 -5.87
C LEU A 78 7.21 -12.43 -5.17
N ASP A 79 7.08 -13.02 -3.97
CA ASP A 79 6.02 -12.65 -3.03
C ASP A 79 6.38 -11.29 -2.42
N LEU A 80 5.53 -10.29 -2.65
CA LEU A 80 5.74 -8.95 -2.15
C LEU A 80 5.20 -8.79 -0.73
N SER A 81 5.86 -7.98 0.08
CA SER A 81 5.35 -7.67 1.42
C SER A 81 5.67 -6.24 1.84
N THR A 82 4.70 -5.60 2.49
CA THR A 82 4.88 -4.32 3.17
C THR A 82 4.57 -4.49 4.65
N TYR A 83 5.35 -3.83 5.48
CA TYR A 83 5.17 -3.87 6.91
C TYR A 83 5.08 -2.46 7.47
N PHE A 84 3.91 -2.13 8.03
CA PHE A 84 3.67 -0.85 8.69
C PHE A 84 3.85 -0.98 10.20
N ARG A 85 4.61 -0.08 10.80
CA ARG A 85 4.83 -0.03 12.23
C ARG A 85 4.41 1.32 12.80
N ILE A 86 3.50 1.29 13.75
CA ILE A 86 3.07 2.49 14.48
C ILE A 86 4.05 2.71 15.65
N ASN A 87 4.73 3.85 15.67
CA ASN A 87 5.72 4.18 16.69
C ASN A 87 5.32 5.34 17.61
N ASP A 88 4.18 6.01 17.35
CA ASP A 88 3.77 7.20 18.11
C ASP A 88 2.48 6.93 18.90
N GLN A 89 2.50 7.29 20.20
CA GLN A 89 1.37 7.13 21.12
C GLN A 89 0.22 8.11 20.91
N LYS A 90 0.45 9.24 20.24
CA LYS A 90 -0.49 10.36 20.16
C LYS A 90 -0.98 10.65 18.75
N SER A 91 -0.54 9.90 17.75
CA SER A 91 -0.93 10.08 16.35
C SER A 91 -1.81 8.95 15.84
N GLY A 92 -2.76 9.28 14.98
CA GLY A 92 -3.42 8.31 14.13
C GLY A 92 -2.48 7.87 13.00
N GLN A 93 -2.63 6.64 12.53
CA GLN A 93 -1.94 6.16 11.34
C GLN A 93 -2.95 6.00 10.22
N PHE A 94 -2.60 6.58 9.07
CA PHE A 94 -3.43 6.58 7.87
C PHE A 94 -2.53 6.22 6.70
N GLU A 95 -2.60 4.98 6.26
CA GLU A 95 -1.89 4.50 5.08
C GLU A 95 -2.86 4.15 3.96
N ARG A 96 -2.36 4.15 2.73
CA ARG A 96 -3.11 3.73 1.56
C ARG A 96 -2.28 2.79 0.70
N THR A 97 -2.83 1.63 0.40
CA THR A 97 -2.19 0.62 -0.45
C THR A 97 -2.93 0.56 -1.78
N LEU A 98 -2.21 0.69 -2.89
CA LEU A 98 -2.74 0.57 -4.24
C LEU A 98 -2.00 -0.54 -4.98
N ILE A 99 -2.72 -1.60 -5.37
CA ILE A 99 -2.18 -2.72 -6.15
C ILE A 99 -2.94 -2.83 -7.45
N ILE A 100 -2.21 -2.73 -8.56
CA ILE A 100 -2.73 -2.84 -9.92
C ILE A 100 -2.09 -4.05 -10.59
N SER A 101 -2.92 -4.99 -11.03
CA SER A 101 -2.51 -6.17 -11.78
C SER A 101 -3.15 -6.09 -13.15
N GLU A 102 -2.32 -5.83 -14.17
CA GLU A 102 -2.75 -5.71 -15.55
C GLU A 102 -3.21 -7.05 -16.13
N LYS A 103 -3.74 -7.04 -17.35
CA LYS A 103 -4.27 -8.23 -18.02
C LYS A 103 -3.31 -9.42 -17.97
N ASN A 104 -3.83 -10.62 -17.61
CA ASN A 104 -3.10 -11.90 -17.52
C ASN A 104 -1.93 -11.85 -16.52
N SER A 105 -1.92 -10.96 -15.55
CA SER A 105 -0.83 -10.87 -14.58
C SER A 105 -1.20 -11.49 -13.23
N GLN A 106 -0.18 -11.79 -12.43
CA GLN A 106 -0.37 -12.40 -11.13
C GLN A 106 0.60 -11.84 -10.09
N VAL A 107 0.09 -11.60 -8.87
CA VAL A 107 0.89 -11.16 -7.72
C VAL A 107 0.37 -11.76 -6.42
N ASN A 108 1.30 -12.13 -5.54
CA ASN A 108 1.04 -12.42 -4.13
C ASN A 108 1.55 -11.25 -3.30
N TYR A 109 0.71 -10.75 -2.39
CA TYR A 109 1.04 -9.59 -1.57
C TYR A 109 0.62 -9.82 -0.12
N LEU A 110 1.55 -9.57 0.80
CA LEU A 110 1.31 -9.62 2.24
C LEU A 110 1.47 -8.23 2.85
N GLU A 111 0.45 -7.77 3.56
CA GLU A 111 0.52 -6.53 4.33
C GLU A 111 0.51 -6.85 5.82
N GLY A 112 1.56 -6.44 6.50
CA GLY A 112 1.67 -6.56 7.95
C GLY A 112 1.55 -5.20 8.63
N CYS A 113 0.80 -5.16 9.75
CA CYS A 113 0.73 -3.98 10.59
C CYS A 113 0.90 -4.38 12.05
N THR A 114 1.80 -3.68 12.76
CA THR A 114 1.91 -3.81 14.22
C THR A 114 1.77 -2.46 14.90
N ALA A 115 0.96 -2.46 15.95
CA ALA A 115 0.85 -1.34 16.88
C ALA A 115 1.25 -1.80 18.26
N PRO A 116 2.18 -1.08 18.97
CA PRO A 116 2.38 -1.28 20.38
C PRO A 116 1.09 -0.94 21.13
N GLN A 117 0.80 -1.67 22.20
CA GLN A 117 -0.35 -1.35 23.05
C GLN A 117 0.02 -0.19 23.97
N TYR A 118 -0.67 0.92 23.81
CA TYR A 118 -0.54 2.08 24.69
C TYR A 118 -1.84 2.27 25.49
N ASP A 119 -1.76 2.86 26.67
CA ASP A 119 -2.91 3.17 27.54
C ASP A 119 -3.83 4.29 26.96
N THR A 120 -3.64 4.66 25.71
CA THR A 120 -4.41 5.71 25.02
C THR A 120 -5.05 5.15 23.76
N ASN A 121 -6.23 5.67 23.41
CA ASN A 121 -6.92 5.31 22.17
C ASN A 121 -6.08 5.70 20.96
N GLN A 122 -5.81 4.73 20.11
CA GLN A 122 -5.13 4.92 18.83
C GLN A 122 -6.11 4.68 17.68
N LEU A 123 -6.07 5.55 16.68
CA LEU A 123 -6.83 5.36 15.45
C LEU A 123 -5.87 4.89 14.36
N HIS A 124 -6.18 3.72 13.80
CA HIS A 124 -5.54 3.21 12.61
C HIS A 124 -6.61 2.99 11.54
N ALA A 125 -6.51 3.71 10.44
CA ALA A 125 -7.42 3.60 9.31
C ALA A 125 -6.62 3.45 8.01
N ALA A 126 -6.52 2.21 7.55
CA ALA A 126 -5.92 1.86 6.27
C ALA A 126 -6.99 1.79 5.17
N VAL A 127 -6.63 2.19 3.97
CA VAL A 127 -7.42 1.95 2.75
C VAL A 127 -6.60 1.12 1.79
N VAL A 128 -7.16 0.02 1.31
CA VAL A 128 -6.53 -0.87 0.33
C VAL A 128 -7.38 -0.91 -0.94
N GLU A 129 -6.78 -0.56 -2.06
CA GLU A 129 -7.41 -0.62 -3.38
C GLU A 129 -6.73 -1.70 -4.22
N LEU A 130 -7.49 -2.71 -4.60
CA LEU A 130 -7.03 -3.83 -5.42
C LEU A 130 -7.71 -3.78 -6.78
N ILE A 131 -6.92 -3.62 -7.84
CA ILE A 131 -7.41 -3.51 -9.22
C ILE A 131 -6.84 -4.67 -10.03
N ALA A 132 -7.66 -5.70 -10.25
CA ALA A 132 -7.34 -6.82 -11.10
C ALA A 132 -8.06 -6.67 -12.44
N LEU A 133 -7.31 -6.50 -13.53
CA LEU A 133 -7.86 -6.41 -14.87
C LEU A 133 -8.15 -7.80 -15.44
N GLU A 134 -8.48 -7.89 -16.72
CA GLU A 134 -8.90 -9.14 -17.37
C GLU A 134 -7.90 -10.30 -17.13
N ASN A 135 -8.39 -11.43 -16.60
CA ASN A 135 -7.62 -12.62 -16.25
C ASN A 135 -6.47 -12.38 -15.24
N ALA A 136 -6.44 -11.24 -14.56
CA ALA A 136 -5.43 -10.98 -13.53
C ALA A 136 -5.80 -11.65 -12.20
N THR A 137 -4.78 -11.97 -11.42
CA THR A 137 -4.95 -12.57 -10.09
C THR A 137 -4.14 -11.80 -9.05
N ILE A 138 -4.81 -11.26 -8.04
CA ILE A 138 -4.17 -10.68 -6.86
C ILE A 138 -4.50 -11.55 -5.66
N LYS A 139 -3.48 -12.14 -5.03
CA LYS A 139 -3.61 -12.79 -3.74
C LYS A 139 -3.13 -11.82 -2.67
N TYR A 140 -4.07 -11.16 -2.00
CA TYR A 140 -3.79 -10.23 -0.91
C TYR A 140 -4.02 -10.90 0.44
N SER A 141 -3.05 -10.80 1.33
CA SER A 141 -3.14 -11.28 2.71
C SER A 141 -2.77 -10.14 3.65
N THR A 142 -3.47 -10.03 4.77
CA THR A 142 -3.14 -9.05 5.82
C THR A 142 -2.93 -9.75 7.16
N ASP A 143 -1.87 -9.36 7.87
CA ASP A 143 -1.58 -9.76 9.24
C ASP A 143 -1.58 -8.52 10.13
N ARG A 144 -2.54 -8.47 11.07
CA ARG A 144 -2.66 -7.40 12.06
C ARG A 144 -2.37 -7.96 13.44
N LYS A 145 -1.26 -7.55 14.00
CA LYS A 145 -0.83 -7.97 15.33
C LYS A 145 -0.83 -6.79 16.30
N SER A 146 -1.73 -6.83 17.30
CA SER A 146 -1.57 -6.02 18.51
C SER A 146 -0.59 -6.73 19.44
N VAL A 147 0.51 -6.06 19.78
CA VAL A 147 1.47 -6.59 20.77
C VAL A 147 0.93 -6.25 22.14
N VAL A 148 0.47 -7.28 22.86
CA VAL A 148 0.07 -7.20 24.26
C VAL A 148 1.30 -7.08 25.14
#